data_ff71f119b35137c7f10103ec0073f87c
#
_entry.id   ff71f119b35137c7f10103ec0073f87c
#
_cell.length_a   1.000
_cell.length_b   1.000
_cell.length_c   1.000
_cell.angle_alpha   90.00
_cell.angle_beta   90.00
_cell.angle_gamma   90.00
#
_symmetry.space_group_name_H-M   'P 1'
#
loop_
_entity.id
_entity.type
_entity.pdbx_description
1 polymer ?
#
loop_
_entity_poly.entity_id
_entity_poly.type
_entity_poly.pdbx_seq_one_letter_code
_entity_poly.pdbx_strand_id
1 'polypeptide(L)'
;MDTVRLVRAGWSVRRASRYIGVHPSTVLRWMRRAPADGRRTLPTQSSRPHHHPFALATNVVQAIIDYRVKHLRCAEVIHHLLERDGILVSLSSVKRVLARQGLIRHYPRKQWHTYPPRPAAEKPGILVQIDTIVDGASDDRLYIYTLLDVCSRWAHALPVVRVSTHRSFQFIKEARSIAPFTFSTMQSDHGAEFSLWLTKKLLEHGLSHRHSRVRTPSDNGHLERFNRTLQEECLNRVPRTMKLYQKEIANYLHFYNYERPHMGINMQTPQEVLRSY
;
A
#
# COMPACT_ATOMS: atom_id res chain seq x y z
N MET A 1 14.72 38.45 -29.60
CA MET A 1 13.81 39.49 -30.11
C MET A 1 14.51 40.79 -30.46
N ASP A 2 15.65 41.12 -29.90
CA ASP A 2 16.37 42.36 -30.22
C ASP A 2 16.77 42.48 -31.69
N THR A 3 17.12 41.38 -32.34
CA THR A 3 17.44 41.34 -33.78
C THR A 3 16.27 41.83 -34.68
N VAL A 4 15.04 41.40 -34.37
CA VAL A 4 13.86 41.80 -35.10
C VAL A 4 13.57 43.30 -34.90
N ARG A 5 13.80 43.81 -33.70
CA ARG A 5 13.69 45.23 -33.37
C ARG A 5 14.69 46.09 -34.13
N LEU A 6 15.97 45.64 -34.17
CA LEU A 6 17.02 46.34 -34.90
C LEU A 6 16.69 46.47 -36.41
N VAL A 7 16.17 45.38 -37.03
CA VAL A 7 15.77 45.43 -38.43
C VAL A 7 14.56 46.29 -38.64
N ARG A 8 13.55 46.26 -37.77
CA ARG A 8 12.38 47.15 -37.82
C ARG A 8 12.75 48.62 -37.61
N ALA A 9 13.85 48.88 -36.87
CA ALA A 9 14.42 50.20 -36.66
C ALA A 9 15.36 50.65 -37.81
N GLY A 10 15.36 49.96 -38.96
CA GLY A 10 16.09 50.37 -40.14
C GLY A 10 17.45 49.71 -40.37
N TRP A 11 17.87 48.74 -39.53
CA TRP A 11 19.09 48.00 -39.80
C TRP A 11 18.92 46.99 -40.93
N SER A 12 19.96 46.83 -41.77
CA SER A 12 19.93 45.73 -42.73
C SER A 12 20.02 44.38 -42.06
N VAL A 13 19.34 43.37 -42.61
CA VAL A 13 19.36 41.98 -42.10
C VAL A 13 20.80 41.46 -41.94
N ARG A 14 21.71 41.77 -42.88
CA ARG A 14 23.11 41.38 -42.77
C ARG A 14 23.85 42.08 -41.63
N ARG A 15 23.52 43.34 -41.33
CA ARG A 15 24.10 44.07 -40.20
C ARG A 15 23.61 43.48 -38.86
N ALA A 16 22.33 43.25 -38.75
CA ALA A 16 21.71 42.67 -37.54
C ALA A 16 22.20 41.23 -37.28
N SER A 17 22.36 40.42 -38.35
CA SER A 17 22.86 39.05 -38.24
C SER A 17 24.32 39.00 -37.75
N ARG A 18 25.19 39.87 -38.25
CA ARG A 18 26.60 39.98 -37.79
C ARG A 18 26.70 40.45 -36.35
N TYR A 19 25.87 41.39 -35.97
CA TYR A 19 25.85 41.91 -34.60
C TYR A 19 25.48 40.84 -33.54
N ILE A 20 24.52 39.97 -33.87
CA ILE A 20 24.05 38.91 -32.97
C ILE A 20 24.84 37.60 -33.14
N GLY A 21 25.63 37.44 -34.18
CA GLY A 21 26.39 36.21 -34.43
C GLY A 21 25.57 35.07 -35.05
N VAL A 22 24.49 35.35 -35.80
CA VAL A 22 23.63 34.34 -36.43
C VAL A 22 23.60 34.50 -37.96
N HIS A 23 23.25 33.41 -38.67
CA HIS A 23 23.12 33.49 -40.11
C HIS A 23 21.94 34.41 -40.56
N PRO A 24 22.08 35.20 -41.68
CA PRO A 24 21.01 36.09 -42.13
C PRO A 24 19.66 35.44 -42.36
N SER A 25 19.63 34.18 -42.84
CA SER A 25 18.38 33.42 -43.02
C SER A 25 17.64 33.17 -41.71
N THR A 26 18.38 33.07 -40.58
CA THR A 26 17.76 32.94 -39.26
C THR A 26 17.04 34.22 -38.85
N VAL A 27 17.67 35.38 -39.13
CA VAL A 27 17.04 36.69 -38.89
C VAL A 27 15.77 36.86 -39.74
N LEU A 28 15.80 36.51 -41.04
CA LEU A 28 14.63 36.51 -41.90
C LEU A 28 13.51 35.60 -41.40
N ARG A 29 13.85 34.41 -40.93
CA ARG A 29 12.89 33.47 -40.34
C ARG A 29 12.26 34.05 -39.07
N TRP A 30 13.01 34.70 -38.23
CA TRP A 30 12.51 35.37 -37.03
C TRP A 30 11.59 36.55 -37.40
N MET A 31 11.95 37.35 -38.39
CA MET A 31 11.11 38.45 -38.85
C MET A 31 9.74 37.97 -39.39
N ARG A 32 9.73 36.89 -40.17
CA ARG A 32 8.46 36.29 -40.68
C ARG A 32 7.57 35.78 -39.55
N ARG A 33 8.15 35.36 -38.45
CA ARG A 33 7.43 34.77 -37.32
C ARG A 33 7.15 35.79 -36.20
N ALA A 34 7.76 36.93 -36.24
CA ALA A 34 7.59 37.93 -35.20
C ALA A 34 6.20 38.55 -35.27
N PRO A 35 5.42 38.54 -34.19
CA PRO A 35 4.11 39.16 -34.13
C PRO A 35 4.22 40.65 -34.35
N ALA A 36 3.20 41.26 -34.99
CA ALA A 36 3.12 42.70 -35.22
C ALA A 36 2.90 43.49 -33.92
N ASP A 37 2.36 42.83 -32.89
CA ASP A 37 1.95 43.41 -31.60
C ASP A 37 3.09 43.79 -30.66
N GLY A 38 4.33 43.67 -31.12
CA GLY A 38 5.52 44.06 -30.32
C GLY A 38 5.90 43.09 -29.16
N ARG A 39 5.28 41.93 -29.05
CA ARG A 39 5.66 40.92 -28.05
C ARG A 39 7.13 40.59 -28.15
N ARG A 40 7.78 40.41 -26.99
CA ARG A 40 9.24 40.18 -26.89
C ARG A 40 9.68 38.76 -27.24
N THR A 41 8.78 37.78 -27.25
CA THR A 41 9.07 36.39 -27.50
C THR A 41 8.53 35.90 -28.82
N LEU A 42 9.34 35.15 -29.58
CA LEU A 42 8.91 34.44 -30.78
C LEU A 42 8.24 33.12 -30.37
N PRO A 43 7.00 32.87 -30.78
CA PRO A 43 6.35 31.61 -30.47
C PRO A 43 7.11 30.46 -31.14
N THR A 44 7.44 29.42 -30.34
CA THR A 44 8.03 28.19 -30.86
C THR A 44 6.94 27.41 -31.60
N GLN A 45 7.19 27.05 -32.86
CA GLN A 45 6.32 26.14 -33.56
C GLN A 45 6.50 24.71 -33.04
N SER A 46 5.41 23.98 -32.99
CA SER A 46 5.46 22.56 -32.64
C SER A 46 6.31 21.79 -33.65
N SER A 47 7.27 21.05 -33.17
CA SER A 47 8.06 20.09 -33.97
C SER A 47 7.36 18.73 -34.09
N ARG A 48 6.13 18.61 -33.60
CA ARG A 48 5.36 17.37 -33.72
C ARG A 48 5.07 17.05 -35.18
N PRO A 49 5.32 15.80 -35.63
CA PRO A 49 4.88 15.38 -36.96
C PRO A 49 3.39 15.55 -37.13
N HIS A 50 2.94 16.05 -38.30
CA HIS A 50 1.52 16.14 -38.61
C HIS A 50 0.86 14.78 -38.84
N HIS A 51 1.65 13.77 -39.25
CA HIS A 51 1.23 12.40 -39.42
C HIS A 51 2.13 11.49 -38.59
N HIS A 52 1.53 10.54 -37.87
CA HIS A 52 2.25 9.50 -37.16
C HIS A 52 2.04 8.17 -37.92
N PRO A 53 3.11 7.60 -38.57
CA PRO A 53 2.96 6.43 -39.44
C PRO A 53 2.39 5.20 -38.73
N PHE A 54 2.52 5.14 -37.40
CA PHE A 54 2.00 4.05 -36.56
C PHE A 54 0.78 4.49 -35.74
N ALA A 55 0.00 5.47 -36.21
CA ALA A 55 -1.25 5.82 -35.56
C ALA A 55 -2.25 4.66 -35.70
N LEU A 56 -2.96 4.37 -34.63
CA LEU A 56 -4.05 3.39 -34.70
C LEU A 56 -5.15 3.88 -35.65
N ALA A 57 -5.71 2.95 -36.41
CA ALA A 57 -6.86 3.22 -37.23
C ALA A 57 -8.07 3.68 -36.38
N THR A 58 -8.89 4.59 -36.92
CA THR A 58 -9.98 5.21 -36.17
C THR A 58 -11.00 4.19 -35.65
N ASN A 59 -11.28 3.14 -36.42
CA ASN A 59 -12.16 2.03 -36.00
C ASN A 59 -11.62 1.28 -34.79
N VAL A 60 -10.31 1.05 -34.70
CA VAL A 60 -9.68 0.38 -33.54
C VAL A 60 -9.75 1.29 -32.31
N VAL A 61 -9.53 2.61 -32.49
CA VAL A 61 -9.67 3.57 -31.39
C VAL A 61 -11.11 3.58 -30.88
N GLN A 62 -12.09 3.60 -31.77
CA GLN A 62 -13.51 3.56 -31.40
C GLN A 62 -13.86 2.25 -30.68
N ALA A 63 -13.41 1.11 -31.17
CA ALA A 63 -13.63 -0.18 -30.51
C ALA A 63 -13.10 -0.18 -29.07
N ILE A 64 -11.90 0.37 -28.83
CA ILE A 64 -11.34 0.47 -27.47
C ILE A 64 -12.27 1.29 -26.55
N ILE A 65 -12.82 2.39 -27.05
CA ILE A 65 -13.73 3.26 -26.31
C ILE A 65 -15.02 2.53 -26.00
N ASP A 66 -15.64 1.91 -27.00
CA ASP A 66 -16.92 1.19 -26.89
C ASP A 66 -16.82 0.03 -25.89
N TYR A 67 -15.74 -0.75 -25.95
CA TYR A 67 -15.48 -1.83 -24.99
C TYR A 67 -15.29 -1.30 -23.55
N ARG A 68 -14.61 -0.17 -23.41
CA ARG A 68 -14.43 0.46 -22.09
C ARG A 68 -15.75 0.95 -21.51
N VAL A 69 -16.59 1.60 -22.32
CA VAL A 69 -17.89 2.13 -21.90
C VAL A 69 -18.85 0.96 -21.57
N LYS A 70 -18.87 -0.06 -22.44
CA LYS A 70 -19.74 -1.24 -22.26
C LYS A 70 -19.38 -2.08 -21.03
N HIS A 71 -18.10 -2.35 -20.81
CA HIS A 71 -17.68 -3.32 -19.80
C HIS A 71 -17.18 -2.68 -18.50
N LEU A 72 -16.81 -1.39 -18.49
CA LEU A 72 -16.29 -0.65 -17.34
C LEU A 72 -15.09 -1.32 -16.64
N ARG A 73 -14.30 -2.12 -17.37
CA ARG A 73 -13.15 -2.88 -16.87
C ARG A 73 -11.81 -2.17 -17.10
N CYS A 74 -10.75 -2.63 -16.44
CA CYS A 74 -9.38 -2.10 -16.63
C CYS A 74 -8.85 -2.35 -18.06
N ALA A 75 -7.77 -1.66 -18.42
CA ALA A 75 -7.17 -1.74 -19.75
C ALA A 75 -6.74 -3.16 -20.14
N GLU A 76 -6.27 -3.94 -19.17
CA GLU A 76 -5.84 -5.32 -19.34
C GLU A 76 -7.02 -6.22 -19.78
N VAL A 77 -8.16 -6.08 -19.11
CA VAL A 77 -9.37 -6.83 -19.47
C VAL A 77 -9.92 -6.39 -20.83
N ILE A 78 -9.94 -5.07 -21.11
CA ILE A 78 -10.36 -4.55 -22.41
C ILE A 78 -9.44 -5.08 -23.53
N HIS A 79 -8.13 -5.08 -23.33
CA HIS A 79 -7.17 -5.66 -24.26
C HIS A 79 -7.49 -7.14 -24.58
N HIS A 80 -7.67 -7.95 -23.54
CA HIS A 80 -8.00 -9.38 -23.71
C HIS A 80 -9.33 -9.59 -24.47
N LEU A 81 -10.35 -8.78 -24.18
CA LEU A 81 -11.64 -8.87 -24.89
C LEU A 81 -11.50 -8.50 -26.39
N LEU A 82 -10.69 -7.46 -26.69
CA LEU A 82 -10.41 -7.05 -28.07
C LEU A 82 -9.64 -8.16 -28.82
N GLU A 83 -8.64 -8.77 -28.21
CA GLU A 83 -7.91 -9.91 -28.80
C GLU A 83 -8.81 -11.09 -29.10
N ARG A 84 -9.69 -11.45 -28.18
CA ARG A 84 -10.67 -12.54 -28.34
C ARG A 84 -11.60 -12.27 -29.53
N ASP A 85 -11.97 -11.02 -29.75
CA ASP A 85 -12.85 -10.62 -30.84
C ASP A 85 -12.08 -10.25 -32.14
N GLY A 86 -10.77 -10.64 -32.21
CA GLY A 86 -9.93 -10.54 -33.40
C GLY A 86 -9.32 -9.15 -33.63
N ILE A 87 -9.44 -8.20 -32.70
CA ILE A 87 -8.86 -6.86 -32.80
C ILE A 87 -7.47 -6.87 -32.16
N LEU A 88 -6.43 -7.03 -32.95
CA LEU A 88 -5.04 -7.06 -32.51
C LEU A 88 -4.51 -5.63 -32.24
N VAL A 89 -4.29 -5.33 -30.98
CA VAL A 89 -3.77 -4.04 -30.52
C VAL A 89 -2.90 -4.25 -29.26
N SER A 90 -1.80 -3.52 -29.12
CA SER A 90 -0.97 -3.68 -27.90
C SER A 90 -1.65 -3.08 -26.67
N LEU A 91 -1.45 -3.69 -25.51
CA LEU A 91 -1.92 -3.19 -24.20
C LEU A 91 -1.50 -1.72 -23.95
N SER A 92 -0.27 -1.35 -24.35
CA SER A 92 0.23 0.01 -24.25
C SER A 92 -0.57 1.00 -25.10
N SER A 93 -1.06 0.56 -26.26
CA SER A 93 -1.93 1.37 -27.11
C SER A 93 -3.31 1.54 -26.52
N VAL A 94 -3.90 0.48 -25.97
CA VAL A 94 -5.18 0.53 -25.22
C VAL A 94 -5.07 1.54 -24.08
N LYS A 95 -4.03 1.43 -23.24
CA LYS A 95 -3.79 2.36 -22.13
C LYS A 95 -3.67 3.83 -22.60
N ARG A 96 -2.94 4.07 -23.69
CA ARG A 96 -2.79 5.42 -24.26
C ARG A 96 -4.09 6.00 -24.79
N VAL A 97 -4.90 5.20 -25.48
CA VAL A 97 -6.22 5.64 -25.99
C VAL A 97 -7.11 5.99 -24.80
N LEU A 98 -7.25 5.11 -23.82
CA LEU A 98 -8.08 5.35 -22.63
C LEU A 98 -7.63 6.59 -21.85
N ALA A 99 -6.32 6.83 -21.73
CA ALA A 99 -5.78 8.03 -21.09
C ALA A 99 -6.14 9.31 -21.86
N ARG A 100 -5.95 9.32 -23.19
CA ARG A 100 -6.28 10.47 -24.04
C ARG A 100 -7.76 10.83 -24.01
N GLN A 101 -8.62 9.84 -23.87
CA GLN A 101 -10.07 10.00 -23.81
C GLN A 101 -10.60 10.29 -22.39
N GLY A 102 -9.71 10.43 -21.38
CA GLY A 102 -10.12 10.66 -19.99
C GLY A 102 -10.84 9.48 -19.34
N LEU A 103 -10.77 8.30 -19.94
CA LEU A 103 -11.45 7.09 -19.47
C LEU A 103 -10.67 6.31 -18.40
N ILE A 104 -9.53 6.81 -17.97
CA ILE A 104 -8.76 6.29 -16.83
C ILE A 104 -9.14 7.08 -15.58
N ARG A 105 -9.66 6.40 -14.57
CA ARG A 105 -9.86 7.02 -13.25
C ARG A 105 -8.49 7.31 -12.62
N HIS A 106 -8.15 8.57 -12.48
CA HIS A 106 -7.02 8.98 -11.65
C HIS A 106 -7.47 8.94 -10.20
N TYR A 107 -7.03 7.92 -9.47
CA TYR A 107 -7.10 7.96 -8.02
C TYR A 107 -5.97 8.88 -7.53
N PRO A 108 -6.27 9.88 -6.67
CA PRO A 108 -5.20 10.65 -6.04
C PRO A 108 -4.24 9.65 -5.38
N ARG A 109 -2.95 9.82 -5.63
CA ARG A 109 -1.93 9.03 -4.92
C ARG A 109 -2.21 9.19 -3.43
N LYS A 110 -2.52 8.09 -2.73
CA LYS A 110 -2.55 8.12 -1.28
C LYS A 110 -1.23 8.71 -0.82
N GLN A 111 -1.30 9.73 0.04
CA GLN A 111 -0.10 10.25 0.68
C GLN A 111 0.62 9.07 1.33
N TRP A 112 1.91 8.97 1.07
CA TRP A 112 2.74 7.96 1.71
C TRP A 112 2.78 8.29 3.20
N HIS A 113 2.14 7.46 4.01
CA HIS A 113 2.32 7.57 5.45
C HIS A 113 3.76 7.15 5.77
N THR A 114 4.48 8.03 6.43
CA THR A 114 5.79 7.68 6.98
C THR A 114 5.54 6.84 8.21
N TYR A 115 5.73 5.53 8.08
CA TYR A 115 5.65 4.64 9.23
C TYR A 115 6.98 4.66 9.99
N PRO A 116 6.96 4.70 11.32
CA PRO A 116 8.18 4.52 12.08
C PRO A 116 8.82 3.17 11.73
N PRO A 117 10.16 3.06 11.74
CA PRO A 117 10.85 1.81 11.42
C PRO A 117 10.35 0.70 12.36
N ARG A 118 10.25 -0.53 11.82
CA ARG A 118 9.88 -1.69 12.63
C ARG A 118 11.06 -2.02 13.56
N PRO A 119 10.86 -2.12 14.88
CA PRO A 119 11.91 -2.54 15.79
C PRO A 119 12.41 -3.95 15.43
N ALA A 120 13.73 -4.14 15.51
CA ALA A 120 14.31 -5.48 15.46
C ALA A 120 13.96 -6.25 16.76
N ALA A 121 13.34 -7.41 16.63
CA ALA A 121 12.91 -8.23 17.78
C ALA A 121 14.06 -9.08 18.32
N GLU A 122 15.14 -8.44 18.77
CA GLU A 122 16.36 -9.11 19.26
C GLU A 122 16.19 -9.74 20.64
N LYS A 123 15.23 -9.25 21.43
CA LYS A 123 14.92 -9.75 22.78
C LYS A 123 13.40 -9.89 22.95
N PRO A 124 12.94 -10.77 23.83
CA PRO A 124 11.53 -10.89 24.17
C PRO A 124 10.93 -9.54 24.60
N GLY A 125 9.73 -9.26 24.13
CA GLY A 125 8.97 -8.06 24.45
C GLY A 125 9.33 -6.79 23.68
N ILE A 126 10.42 -6.74 22.90
CA ILE A 126 10.74 -5.57 22.06
C ILE A 126 9.63 -5.33 21.05
N LEU A 127 9.12 -6.37 20.41
CA LEU A 127 8.03 -6.28 19.44
C LEU A 127 7.00 -7.39 19.70
N VAL A 128 5.84 -6.98 20.19
CA VAL A 128 4.69 -7.85 20.43
C VAL A 128 3.59 -7.51 19.43
N GLN A 129 3.09 -8.51 18.75
CA GLN A 129 2.01 -8.35 17.76
C GLN A 129 0.66 -8.69 18.39
N ILE A 130 -0.39 -7.97 18.01
CA ILE A 130 -1.79 -8.19 18.44
C ILE A 130 -2.70 -8.19 17.23
N ASP A 131 -3.70 -9.07 17.25
CA ASP A 131 -4.71 -9.21 16.20
C ASP A 131 -6.01 -9.78 16.78
N THR A 132 -7.05 -9.85 15.96
CA THR A 132 -8.34 -10.45 16.33
C THR A 132 -8.76 -11.48 15.28
N ILE A 133 -8.90 -12.72 15.68
CA ILE A 133 -9.55 -13.75 14.86
C ILE A 133 -11.06 -13.56 14.96
N VAL A 134 -11.74 -13.58 13.82
CA VAL A 134 -13.18 -13.61 13.73
C VAL A 134 -13.62 -15.02 13.36
N ASP A 135 -14.35 -15.69 14.22
CA ASP A 135 -14.79 -17.07 14.01
C ASP A 135 -16.32 -17.16 14.04
N GLY A 136 -16.90 -17.72 12.96
CA GLY A 136 -18.33 -17.87 12.80
C GLY A 136 -19.01 -16.89 11.85
N ALA A 137 -20.28 -17.18 11.54
CA ALA A 137 -21.15 -16.31 10.75
C ALA A 137 -21.82 -15.24 11.63
N SER A 138 -22.62 -14.34 11.04
CA SER A 138 -23.15 -13.13 11.67
C SER A 138 -23.80 -13.33 13.04
N ASP A 139 -24.56 -14.40 13.24
CA ASP A 139 -25.39 -14.58 14.44
C ASP A 139 -24.70 -15.41 15.54
N ASP A 140 -23.67 -16.15 15.19
CA ASP A 140 -22.91 -17.05 16.08
C ASP A 140 -21.43 -16.72 16.08
N ARG A 141 -21.11 -15.43 16.03
CA ARG A 141 -19.74 -14.95 15.88
C ARG A 141 -19.06 -14.83 17.23
N LEU A 142 -17.93 -15.49 17.37
CA LEU A 142 -16.98 -15.27 18.46
C LEU A 142 -15.72 -14.58 17.93
N TYR A 143 -15.10 -13.81 18.78
CA TYR A 143 -13.84 -13.15 18.50
C TYR A 143 -12.77 -13.68 19.43
N ILE A 144 -11.55 -13.82 18.93
CA ILE A 144 -10.44 -14.25 19.74
C ILE A 144 -9.33 -13.20 19.59
N TYR A 145 -9.07 -12.44 20.63
CA TYR A 145 -7.86 -11.65 20.69
C TYR A 145 -6.66 -12.55 20.74
N THR A 146 -5.65 -12.27 19.93
CA THR A 146 -4.40 -13.01 19.87
C THR A 146 -3.22 -12.08 20.02
N LEU A 147 -2.19 -12.55 20.68
CA LEU A 147 -0.97 -11.81 20.94
C LEU A 147 0.23 -12.74 20.79
N LEU A 148 1.30 -12.27 20.16
CA LEU A 148 2.53 -13.02 19.97
C LEU A 148 3.76 -12.13 20.14
N ASP A 149 4.70 -12.55 20.96
CA ASP A 149 6.05 -11.97 20.96
C ASP A 149 6.86 -12.45 19.75
N VAL A 150 7.41 -11.50 18.99
CA VAL A 150 8.10 -11.81 17.72
C VAL A 150 9.44 -12.52 17.96
N CYS A 151 10.11 -12.31 19.08
CA CYS A 151 11.37 -12.97 19.42
C CYS A 151 11.15 -14.41 19.87
N SER A 152 10.50 -14.60 21.01
CA SER A 152 10.34 -15.90 21.65
C SER A 152 9.23 -16.77 21.06
N ARG A 153 8.31 -16.19 20.29
CA ARG A 153 7.04 -16.81 19.86
C ARG A 153 6.06 -17.07 21.01
N TRP A 154 6.32 -16.59 22.21
CA TRP A 154 5.36 -16.67 23.30
C TRP A 154 4.03 -16.06 22.89
N ALA A 155 2.95 -16.78 23.15
CA ALA A 155 1.64 -16.40 22.68
C ALA A 155 0.61 -16.34 23.82
N HIS A 156 -0.36 -15.45 23.67
CA HIS A 156 -1.56 -15.37 24.48
C HIS A 156 -2.80 -15.17 23.60
N ALA A 157 -3.95 -15.70 24.03
CA ALA A 157 -5.22 -15.54 23.32
C ALA A 157 -6.39 -15.57 24.29
N LEU A 158 -7.43 -14.81 23.98
CA LEU A 158 -8.64 -14.69 24.82
C LEU A 158 -9.89 -14.62 23.92
N PRO A 159 -10.86 -15.54 24.08
CA PRO A 159 -12.13 -15.47 23.37
C PRO A 159 -13.05 -14.41 24.00
N VAL A 160 -13.74 -13.65 23.15
CA VAL A 160 -14.68 -12.60 23.56
C VAL A 160 -15.91 -12.58 22.67
N VAL A 161 -17.04 -12.11 23.20
CA VAL A 161 -18.29 -11.98 22.44
C VAL A 161 -18.28 -10.74 21.54
N ARG A 162 -17.57 -9.69 21.96
CA ARG A 162 -17.49 -8.42 21.23
C ARG A 162 -16.10 -7.83 21.33
N VAL A 163 -15.64 -7.27 20.23
CA VAL A 163 -14.40 -6.48 20.18
C VAL A 163 -14.68 -5.01 20.45
N SER A 164 -13.77 -4.36 21.13
CA SER A 164 -13.77 -2.91 21.32
C SER A 164 -12.39 -2.44 21.75
N THR A 165 -12.09 -1.17 21.54
CA THR A 165 -10.81 -0.57 21.95
C THR A 165 -10.52 -0.74 23.45
N HIS A 166 -11.57 -0.63 24.28
CA HIS A 166 -11.45 -0.85 25.73
C HIS A 166 -11.10 -2.31 26.06
N ARG A 167 -11.73 -3.26 25.40
CA ARG A 167 -11.42 -4.69 25.56
C ARG A 167 -10.01 -5.03 25.07
N SER A 168 -9.58 -4.45 23.96
CA SER A 168 -8.18 -4.60 23.48
C SER A 168 -7.18 -4.13 24.53
N PHE A 169 -7.46 -3.01 25.19
CA PHE A 169 -6.61 -2.51 26.27
C PHE A 169 -6.62 -3.44 27.50
N GLN A 170 -7.79 -3.96 27.90
CA GLN A 170 -7.88 -4.93 28.99
C GLN A 170 -7.10 -6.21 28.68
N PHE A 171 -7.25 -6.75 27.46
CA PHE A 171 -6.51 -7.94 27.01
C PHE A 171 -4.99 -7.73 27.04
N ILE A 172 -4.50 -6.57 26.58
CA ILE A 172 -3.08 -6.24 26.65
C ILE A 172 -2.61 -6.16 28.11
N LYS A 173 -3.39 -5.57 29.02
CA LYS A 173 -3.05 -5.53 30.44
C LYS A 173 -2.96 -6.93 31.06
N GLU A 174 -3.92 -7.80 30.75
CA GLU A 174 -3.92 -9.19 31.19
C GLU A 174 -2.67 -9.92 30.64
N ALA A 175 -2.42 -9.83 29.33
CA ALA A 175 -1.24 -10.44 28.72
C ALA A 175 0.08 -9.96 29.35
N ARG A 176 0.19 -8.66 29.67
CA ARG A 176 1.36 -8.11 30.38
C ARG A 176 1.53 -8.65 31.81
N SER A 177 0.44 -8.96 32.49
CA SER A 177 0.51 -9.47 33.86
C SER A 177 0.95 -10.94 33.95
N ILE A 178 0.74 -11.70 32.87
CA ILE A 178 1.09 -13.13 32.81
C ILE A 178 2.36 -13.42 32.01
N ALA A 179 2.77 -12.49 31.13
CA ALA A 179 3.99 -12.65 30.35
C ALA A 179 5.23 -12.60 31.25
N PRO A 180 6.22 -13.50 31.05
CA PRO A 180 7.44 -13.50 31.83
C PRO A 180 8.50 -12.46 31.42
N PHE A 181 8.06 -11.46 30.61
CA PHE A 181 8.90 -10.36 30.13
C PHE A 181 8.08 -9.08 29.98
N THR A 182 8.76 -7.94 29.88
CA THR A 182 8.13 -6.64 29.71
C THR A 182 7.92 -6.29 28.24
N PHE A 183 6.76 -5.70 27.89
CA PHE A 183 6.48 -5.25 26.53
C PHE A 183 7.01 -3.83 26.31
N SER A 184 7.73 -3.61 25.21
CA SER A 184 8.24 -2.29 24.79
C SER A 184 7.39 -1.70 23.66
N THR A 185 7.15 -2.46 22.60
CA THR A 185 6.36 -2.01 21.44
C THR A 185 5.26 -3.02 21.09
N MET A 186 4.04 -2.53 21.03
CA MET A 186 2.89 -3.25 20.50
C MET A 186 2.69 -2.94 19.03
N GLN A 187 2.44 -3.93 18.20
CA GLN A 187 2.07 -3.77 16.79
C GLN A 187 0.71 -4.39 16.52
N SER A 188 -0.19 -3.60 15.93
CA SER A 188 -1.51 -4.08 15.45
C SER A 188 -1.69 -3.81 13.95
N ASP A 189 -2.76 -4.32 13.40
CA ASP A 189 -3.30 -3.83 12.14
C ASP A 189 -4.06 -2.49 12.32
N HIS A 190 -4.85 -2.10 11.30
CA HIS A 190 -5.69 -0.89 11.33
C HIS A 190 -7.15 -1.19 11.75
N GLY A 191 -7.41 -2.26 12.48
CA GLY A 191 -8.73 -2.56 13.02
C GLY A 191 -9.28 -1.44 13.92
N ALA A 192 -10.58 -1.26 13.91
CA ALA A 192 -11.23 -0.19 14.71
C ALA A 192 -10.99 -0.36 16.22
N GLU A 193 -10.81 -1.60 16.67
CA GLU A 193 -10.47 -1.97 18.06
C GLU A 193 -9.06 -1.54 18.48
N PHE A 194 -8.19 -1.19 17.49
CA PHE A 194 -6.82 -0.71 17.71
C PHE A 194 -6.68 0.78 17.38
N SER A 195 -7.70 1.55 17.69
CA SER A 195 -7.80 2.98 17.37
C SER A 195 -6.75 3.87 18.06
N LEU A 196 -6.74 5.16 17.68
CA LEU A 196 -5.88 6.17 18.31
C LEU A 196 -6.09 6.28 19.84
N TRP A 197 -7.30 5.97 20.35
CA TRP A 197 -7.54 5.93 21.78
C TRP A 197 -6.66 4.86 22.45
N LEU A 198 -6.58 3.67 21.86
CA LEU A 198 -5.70 2.60 22.37
C LEU A 198 -4.24 3.06 22.34
N THR A 199 -3.80 3.67 21.24
CA THR A 199 -2.42 4.19 21.12
C THR A 199 -2.08 5.14 22.24
N LYS A 200 -2.97 6.10 22.56
CA LYS A 200 -2.76 7.04 23.66
C LYS A 200 -2.71 6.33 25.02
N LYS A 201 -3.65 5.40 25.25
CA LYS A 201 -3.70 4.65 26.51
C LYS A 201 -2.47 3.77 26.73
N LEU A 202 -1.97 3.12 25.69
CA LEU A 202 -0.75 2.34 25.77
C LEU A 202 0.46 3.21 26.08
N LEU A 203 0.56 4.37 25.46
CA LEU A 203 1.63 5.34 25.71
C LEU A 203 1.62 5.85 27.16
N GLU A 204 0.43 6.16 27.72
CA GLU A 204 0.26 6.52 29.14
C GLU A 204 0.77 5.42 30.09
N HIS A 205 0.78 4.15 29.66
CA HIS A 205 1.29 3.00 30.41
C HIS A 205 2.71 2.59 29.99
N GLY A 206 3.45 3.47 29.33
CA GLY A 206 4.86 3.25 28.95
C GLY A 206 5.04 2.25 27.82
N LEU A 207 4.02 1.99 27.01
CA LEU A 207 4.05 1.04 25.90
C LEU A 207 3.89 1.76 24.57
N SER A 208 4.89 1.69 23.71
CA SER A 208 4.81 2.23 22.35
C SER A 208 3.82 1.40 21.51
N HIS A 209 3.03 2.07 20.67
CA HIS A 209 2.11 1.41 19.75
C HIS A 209 2.38 1.86 18.31
N ARG A 210 2.41 0.89 17.39
CA ARG A 210 2.53 1.13 15.96
C ARG A 210 1.52 0.29 15.19
N HIS A 211 1.06 0.80 14.06
CA HIS A 211 0.29 0.01 13.11
C HIS A 211 1.22 -0.64 12.06
N SER A 212 0.86 -1.84 11.61
CA SER A 212 1.51 -2.50 10.49
C SER A 212 1.36 -1.65 9.21
N ARG A 213 2.33 -1.74 8.31
CA ARG A 213 2.28 -1.01 7.03
C ARG A 213 1.17 -1.58 6.16
N VAL A 214 0.41 -0.70 5.52
CA VAL A 214 -0.66 -1.10 4.60
C VAL A 214 -0.06 -1.91 3.44
N ARG A 215 -0.68 -3.04 3.11
CA ARG A 215 -0.26 -3.97 2.04
C ARG A 215 1.14 -4.57 2.22
N THR A 216 1.58 -4.74 3.47
CA THR A 216 2.84 -5.39 3.80
C THR A 216 2.57 -6.59 4.72
N PRO A 217 2.13 -7.75 4.19
CA PRO A 217 1.80 -8.94 5.00
C PRO A 217 2.95 -9.40 5.88
N SER A 218 4.19 -9.21 5.44
CA SER A 218 5.37 -9.56 6.22
C SER A 218 5.48 -8.86 7.58
N ASP A 219 4.78 -7.74 7.77
CA ASP A 219 4.79 -7.04 9.06
C ASP A 219 4.09 -7.87 10.15
N ASN A 220 3.01 -8.62 9.83
CA ASN A 220 2.24 -9.44 10.78
C ASN A 220 2.40 -10.96 10.59
N GLY A 221 3.31 -11.40 9.72
CA GLY A 221 3.42 -12.79 9.30
C GLY A 221 3.63 -13.81 10.43
N HIS A 222 4.23 -13.40 11.56
CA HIS A 222 4.40 -14.29 12.71
C HIS A 222 3.09 -14.53 13.44
N LEU A 223 2.31 -13.48 13.67
CA LEU A 223 1.01 -13.58 14.31
C LEU A 223 -0.02 -14.26 13.40
N GLU A 224 -0.01 -13.97 12.09
CA GLU A 224 -0.85 -14.66 11.11
C GLU A 224 -0.59 -16.18 11.12
N ARG A 225 0.68 -16.58 11.22
CA ARG A 225 1.05 -17.99 11.36
C ARG A 225 0.52 -18.58 12.67
N PHE A 226 0.63 -17.86 13.78
CA PHE A 226 0.05 -18.30 15.05
C PHE A 226 -1.47 -18.43 14.96
N ASN A 227 -2.15 -17.44 14.42
CA ASN A 227 -3.60 -17.44 14.23
C ASN A 227 -4.06 -18.68 13.46
N ARG A 228 -3.39 -18.99 12.34
CA ARG A 228 -3.67 -20.21 11.59
C ARG A 228 -3.44 -21.47 12.43
N THR A 229 -2.33 -21.54 13.14
CA THR A 229 -2.00 -22.69 13.98
C THR A 229 -3.03 -22.88 15.10
N LEU A 230 -3.46 -21.81 15.76
CA LEU A 230 -4.51 -21.82 16.78
C LEU A 230 -5.84 -22.31 16.20
N GLN A 231 -6.19 -21.87 14.99
CA GLN A 231 -7.41 -22.33 14.31
C GLN A 231 -7.34 -23.84 13.98
N GLU A 232 -6.25 -24.29 13.36
CA GLU A 232 -6.10 -25.67 12.89
C GLU A 232 -5.95 -26.67 14.05
N GLU A 233 -5.17 -26.30 15.07
CA GLU A 233 -4.82 -27.22 16.15
C GLU A 233 -5.79 -27.15 17.35
N CYS A 234 -6.56 -26.05 17.52
CA CYS A 234 -7.47 -25.86 18.64
C CYS A 234 -8.91 -25.56 18.21
N LEU A 235 -9.16 -24.39 17.59
CA LEU A 235 -10.53 -23.89 17.41
C LEU A 235 -11.38 -24.79 16.52
N ASN A 236 -10.82 -25.32 15.43
CA ASN A 236 -11.54 -26.20 14.50
C ASN A 236 -11.82 -27.61 15.07
N ARG A 237 -11.30 -27.93 16.25
CA ARG A 237 -11.44 -29.26 16.88
C ARG A 237 -12.50 -29.30 17.95
N VAL A 238 -13.07 -28.14 18.31
CA VAL A 238 -14.05 -28.05 19.39
C VAL A 238 -15.29 -27.28 18.94
N PRO A 239 -16.47 -27.60 19.52
CA PRO A 239 -17.68 -26.83 19.24
C PRO A 239 -17.50 -25.35 19.59
N ARG A 240 -18.02 -24.46 18.73
CA ARG A 240 -17.93 -23.00 18.88
C ARG A 240 -18.85 -22.52 20.01
N THR A 241 -18.38 -22.59 21.23
CA THR A 241 -19.05 -22.02 22.38
C THR A 241 -18.05 -21.28 23.25
N MET A 242 -18.46 -20.18 23.86
CA MET A 242 -17.59 -19.36 24.71
C MET A 242 -16.94 -20.19 25.82
N LYS A 243 -17.69 -21.03 26.49
CA LYS A 243 -17.20 -21.85 27.61
C LYS A 243 -16.12 -22.84 27.17
N LEU A 244 -16.30 -23.52 26.03
CA LEU A 244 -15.31 -24.44 25.48
C LEU A 244 -14.09 -23.70 24.97
N TYR A 245 -14.27 -22.57 24.28
CA TYR A 245 -13.15 -21.78 23.81
C TYR A 245 -12.30 -21.23 24.94
N GLN A 246 -12.90 -20.76 26.04
CA GLN A 246 -12.13 -20.34 27.22
C GLN A 246 -11.27 -21.46 27.79
N LYS A 247 -11.81 -22.67 27.91
CA LYS A 247 -11.11 -23.82 28.43
C LYS A 247 -10.02 -24.32 27.47
N GLU A 248 -10.40 -24.57 26.23
CA GLU A 248 -9.50 -25.23 25.27
C GLU A 248 -8.40 -24.30 24.76
N ILE A 249 -8.66 -23.01 24.61
CA ILE A 249 -7.61 -22.03 24.30
C ILE A 249 -6.60 -21.95 25.45
N ALA A 250 -7.04 -21.94 26.71
CA ALA A 250 -6.12 -21.93 27.85
C ALA A 250 -5.21 -23.18 27.89
N ASN A 251 -5.79 -24.38 27.68
CA ASN A 251 -5.05 -25.64 27.59
C ASN A 251 -4.07 -25.61 26.41
N TYR A 252 -4.53 -25.14 25.24
CA TYR A 252 -3.71 -25.06 24.05
C TYR A 252 -2.55 -24.07 24.20
N LEU A 253 -2.75 -22.92 24.84
CA LEU A 253 -1.69 -21.95 25.10
C LEU A 253 -0.61 -22.52 26.05
N HIS A 254 -1.00 -23.33 27.02
CA HIS A 254 -0.02 -24.05 27.82
C HIS A 254 0.82 -24.96 26.94
N PHE A 255 0.19 -25.87 26.19
CA PHE A 255 0.89 -26.73 25.24
C PHE A 255 1.76 -25.94 24.26
N TYR A 256 1.23 -24.89 23.65
CA TYR A 256 1.93 -24.05 22.68
C TYR A 256 3.21 -23.40 23.26
N ASN A 257 3.12 -22.85 24.46
CA ASN A 257 4.23 -22.11 25.07
C ASN A 257 5.27 -23.01 25.76
N TYR A 258 4.89 -24.17 26.28
CA TYR A 258 5.75 -24.99 27.11
C TYR A 258 6.16 -26.33 26.51
N GLU A 259 5.40 -26.87 25.57
CA GLU A 259 5.59 -28.23 25.10
C GLU A 259 5.76 -28.33 23.56
N ARG A 260 5.13 -27.46 22.82
CA ARG A 260 5.11 -27.53 21.36
C ARG A 260 6.44 -27.04 20.76
N PRO A 261 7.18 -27.87 19.96
CA PRO A 261 8.36 -27.42 19.24
C PRO A 261 8.00 -26.49 18.08
N HIS A 262 8.79 -25.45 17.88
CA HIS A 262 8.57 -24.47 16.82
C HIS A 262 9.74 -24.40 15.83
N MET A 263 9.48 -24.71 14.57
CA MET A 263 10.50 -24.64 13.51
C MET A 263 11.15 -23.25 13.40
N GLY A 264 10.39 -22.19 13.60
CA GLY A 264 10.87 -20.80 13.47
C GLY A 264 11.80 -20.33 14.61
N ILE A 265 11.99 -21.15 15.64
CA ILE A 265 12.92 -20.95 16.76
C ILE A 265 13.73 -22.22 17.03
N ASN A 266 14.20 -22.88 15.95
CA ASN A 266 15.10 -24.03 16.00
C ASN A 266 14.54 -25.22 16.79
N MET A 267 13.26 -25.54 16.64
CA MET A 267 12.55 -26.60 17.37
C MET A 267 12.47 -26.42 18.88
N GLN A 268 12.81 -25.27 19.40
CA GLN A 268 12.60 -24.92 20.80
C GLN A 268 11.13 -24.55 21.05
N THR A 269 10.72 -24.66 22.31
CA THR A 269 9.47 -24.06 22.79
C THR A 269 9.66 -22.56 23.08
N PRO A 270 8.64 -21.74 23.08
CA PRO A 270 8.74 -20.34 23.52
C PRO A 270 9.36 -20.20 24.92
N GLN A 271 9.03 -21.08 25.84
CA GLN A 271 9.58 -21.07 27.19
C GLN A 271 11.09 -21.39 27.25
N GLU A 272 11.57 -22.29 26.40
CA GLU A 272 13.01 -22.57 26.30
C GLU A 272 13.77 -21.38 25.76
N VAL A 273 13.23 -20.69 24.73
CA VAL A 273 13.80 -19.44 24.24
C VAL A 273 13.84 -18.37 25.33
N LEU A 274 12.76 -18.22 26.11
CA LEU A 274 12.69 -17.22 27.17
C LEU A 274 13.73 -17.48 28.30
N ARG A 275 14.09 -18.73 28.56
CA ARG A 275 15.12 -19.09 29.53
C ARG A 275 16.54 -18.71 29.11
N SER A 276 16.75 -18.42 27.83
CA SER A 276 18.05 -18.01 27.30
C SER A 276 18.33 -16.51 27.43
N TYR A 277 17.34 -15.73 27.89
CA TYR A 277 17.42 -14.29 28.12
C TYR A 277 17.32 -13.93 29.58
#